data_f3480eb8d73482e588a32ac1c4e485ee
#
_entry.id   f3480eb8d73482e588a32ac1c4e485ee
#
_cell.length_a   1.000
_cell.length_b   1.000
_cell.length_c   1.000
_cell.angle_alpha   90.00
_cell.angle_beta   90.00
_cell.angle_gamma   90.00
#
_symmetry.space_group_name_H-M   'P 1'
#
loop_
_entity.id
_entity.type
_entity.pdbx_description
1 polymer ?
#
loop_
_entity_poly.entity_id
_entity_poly.type
_entity_poly.pdbx_seq_one_letter_code
_entity_poly.pdbx_strand_id
1 'polypeptide(L)'
;MKVTFDPAKRQTALSEKGLDFVDASIVFDGPTITVQDTRRDYGEARFQTVGFLADRMVMVVWTPRNEARHVISMRKCNDREKAIYQERFSQG
;
A
#
# COMPACT_ATOMS: atom_id res chain seq x y z
N MET A 1 4.77 -5.88 -12.05
CA MET A 1 4.44 -4.48 -12.40
C MET A 1 5.41 -3.55 -11.69
N LYS A 2 5.91 -2.56 -12.39
CA LYS A 2 6.90 -1.61 -11.86
C LYS A 2 6.26 -0.71 -10.79
N VAL A 3 7.04 -0.36 -9.77
CA VAL A 3 6.64 0.60 -8.73
C VAL A 3 7.36 1.93 -8.99
N THR A 4 6.61 3.03 -8.95
CA THR A 4 7.16 4.38 -9.01
C THR A 4 6.66 5.19 -7.82
N PHE A 5 7.25 6.33 -7.56
CA PHE A 5 6.89 7.20 -6.44
C PHE A 5 7.58 8.55 -6.55
N ASP A 6 7.07 9.53 -5.80
CA ASP A 6 7.71 10.83 -5.64
C ASP A 6 8.85 10.68 -4.63
N PRO A 7 10.11 11.00 -5.02
CA PRO A 7 11.25 10.85 -4.09
C PRO A 7 11.11 11.65 -2.79
N ALA A 8 10.47 12.82 -2.84
CA ALA A 8 10.25 13.62 -1.64
C ALA A 8 9.29 12.94 -0.66
N LYS A 9 8.22 12.32 -1.18
CA LYS A 9 7.26 11.58 -0.36
C LYS A 9 7.89 10.31 0.20
N ARG A 10 8.72 9.64 -0.58
CA ARG A 10 9.49 8.48 -0.09
C ARG A 10 10.34 8.87 1.11
N GLN A 11 11.08 9.96 1.00
CA GLN A 11 11.95 10.43 2.08
C GLN A 11 11.16 10.76 3.34
N THR A 12 10.02 11.44 3.20
CA THR A 12 9.15 11.78 4.33
C THR A 12 8.63 10.53 5.02
N ALA A 13 8.13 9.54 4.26
CA ALA A 13 7.62 8.30 4.83
C ALA A 13 8.71 7.52 5.56
N LEU A 14 9.91 7.48 4.97
CA LEU A 14 11.03 6.79 5.58
C LEU A 14 11.46 7.43 6.90
N SER A 15 11.55 8.76 6.95
CA SER A 15 11.96 9.47 8.17
C SER A 15 10.86 9.51 9.23
N GLU A 16 9.60 9.62 8.86
CA GLU A 16 8.49 9.75 9.83
C GLU A 16 7.91 8.41 10.26
N LYS A 17 7.88 7.42 9.37
CA LYS A 17 7.19 6.14 9.62
C LYS A 17 8.11 4.93 9.59
N GLY A 18 9.35 5.11 9.14
CA GLY A 18 10.29 4.01 8.98
C GLY A 18 9.90 3.05 7.86
N LEU A 19 9.08 3.50 6.89
CA LEU A 19 8.63 2.70 5.77
C LEU A 19 9.18 3.27 4.47
N ASP A 20 9.76 2.41 3.64
CA ASP A 20 10.35 2.80 2.38
C ASP A 20 9.43 2.40 1.22
N PHE A 21 9.03 3.36 0.38
CA PHE A 21 8.17 3.10 -0.79
C PHE A 21 8.79 2.10 -1.77
N VAL A 22 10.11 2.00 -1.80
CA VAL A 22 10.80 0.98 -2.63
C VAL A 22 10.34 -0.43 -2.25
N ASP A 23 10.05 -0.65 -0.96
CA ASP A 23 9.63 -1.96 -0.46
C ASP A 23 8.18 -2.32 -0.81
N ALA A 24 7.43 -1.40 -1.43
CA ALA A 24 6.09 -1.72 -1.89
C ALA A 24 6.09 -2.88 -2.88
N SER A 25 7.15 -3.04 -3.68
CA SER A 25 7.27 -4.18 -4.59
C SER A 25 7.26 -5.52 -3.85
N ILE A 26 7.86 -5.56 -2.67
CA ILE A 26 7.87 -6.77 -1.82
C ILE A 26 6.44 -7.06 -1.34
N VAL A 27 5.70 -6.03 -0.93
CA VAL A 27 4.31 -6.17 -0.51
C VAL A 27 3.47 -6.75 -1.64
N PHE A 28 3.60 -6.19 -2.85
CA PHE A 28 2.81 -6.63 -4.01
C PHE A 28 3.14 -8.06 -4.44
N ASP A 29 4.35 -8.53 -4.20
CA ASP A 29 4.76 -9.90 -4.57
C ASP A 29 4.20 -10.98 -3.64
N GLY A 30 3.78 -10.61 -2.45
CA GLY A 30 3.20 -11.54 -1.47
C GLY A 30 1.68 -11.58 -1.52
N PRO A 31 1.04 -12.19 -0.51
CA PRO A 31 -0.42 -12.21 -0.42
C PRO A 31 -0.94 -10.81 -0.15
N THR A 32 -1.96 -10.40 -0.92
CA THR A 32 -2.54 -9.06 -0.83
C THR A 32 -4.05 -9.08 -0.96
N ILE A 33 -4.68 -8.04 -0.41
CA ILE A 33 -6.08 -7.72 -0.64
C ILE A 33 -6.10 -6.28 -1.16
N THR A 34 -6.69 -6.07 -2.33
CA THR A 34 -6.77 -4.75 -2.96
C THR A 34 -8.22 -4.33 -3.11
N VAL A 35 -8.53 -3.11 -2.69
CA VAL A 35 -9.84 -2.50 -2.89
C VAL A 35 -9.64 -1.12 -3.51
N GLN A 36 -10.63 -0.71 -4.32
CA GLN A 36 -10.60 0.63 -4.90
C GLN A 36 -10.98 1.66 -3.83
N ASP A 37 -10.23 2.75 -3.77
CA ASP A 37 -10.54 3.87 -2.86
C ASP A 37 -11.50 4.82 -3.57
N THR A 38 -12.77 4.78 -3.16
CA THR A 38 -13.83 5.58 -3.76
C THR A 38 -14.33 6.67 -2.82
N ARG A 39 -13.61 6.97 -1.73
CA ARG A 39 -14.04 7.94 -0.72
C ARG A 39 -14.17 9.36 -1.27
N ARG A 40 -13.45 9.69 -2.32
CA ARG A 40 -13.54 10.97 -3.00
C ARG A 40 -13.13 10.82 -4.46
N ASP A 41 -13.45 11.84 -5.26
CA ASP A 41 -13.01 11.91 -6.64
C ASP A 41 -11.60 12.53 -6.66
N TYR A 42 -10.60 11.71 -6.99
CA TYR A 42 -9.21 12.13 -7.04
C TYR A 42 -8.77 12.55 -8.46
N GLY A 43 -9.68 12.49 -9.45
CA GLY A 43 -9.33 12.68 -10.84
C GLY A 43 -8.57 11.51 -11.44
N GLU A 44 -8.36 10.46 -10.70
CA GLU A 44 -7.68 9.23 -11.12
C GLU A 44 -8.14 8.07 -10.23
N ALA A 45 -8.06 6.84 -10.74
CA ALA A 45 -8.37 5.67 -9.94
C ALA A 45 -7.29 5.46 -8.86
N ARG A 46 -7.71 5.28 -7.61
CA ARG A 46 -6.81 4.97 -6.49
C ARG A 46 -7.19 3.66 -5.85
N PHE A 47 -6.19 2.92 -5.43
CA PHE A 47 -6.36 1.61 -4.82
C PHE A 47 -5.63 1.56 -3.48
N GLN A 48 -6.19 0.76 -2.56
CA GLN A 48 -5.56 0.43 -1.29
C GLN A 48 -5.23 -1.05 -1.33
N THR A 49 -3.96 -1.38 -1.19
CA THR A 49 -3.49 -2.76 -1.14
C THR A 49 -2.96 -3.04 0.26
N VAL A 50 -3.55 -4.02 0.93
CA VAL A 50 -3.08 -4.50 2.22
C VAL A 50 -2.25 -5.75 1.99
N GLY A 51 -1.06 -5.79 2.56
CA GLY A 51 -0.16 -6.92 2.47
C GLY A 51 0.83 -6.91 3.62
N PHE A 52 1.94 -7.59 3.46
CA PHE A 52 2.90 -7.78 4.55
C PHE A 52 4.29 -7.34 4.14
N LEU A 53 4.96 -6.70 5.09
CA LEU A 53 6.36 -6.33 4.97
C LEU A 53 7.03 -6.65 6.30
N ALA A 54 8.01 -7.58 6.29
CA ALA A 54 8.70 -8.05 7.49
C ALA A 54 7.70 -8.44 8.60
N ASP A 55 6.72 -9.27 8.23
CA ASP A 55 5.67 -9.79 9.13
C ASP A 55 4.73 -8.71 9.70
N ARG A 56 4.80 -7.49 9.18
CA ARG A 56 3.87 -6.43 9.57
C ARG A 56 2.85 -6.19 8.47
N MET A 57 1.60 -6.03 8.88
CA MET A 57 0.54 -5.68 7.94
C MET A 57 0.64 -4.20 7.60
N VAL A 58 0.75 -3.91 6.31
CA VAL A 58 0.88 -2.54 5.80
C VAL A 58 -0.16 -2.26 4.73
N MET A 59 -0.48 -1.00 4.55
CA MET A 59 -1.37 -0.53 3.49
C MET A 59 -0.60 0.36 2.54
N VAL A 60 -0.67 0.03 1.25
CA VAL A 60 -0.08 0.82 0.18
C VAL A 60 -1.21 1.47 -0.60
N VAL A 61 -1.22 2.79 -0.69
CA VAL A 61 -2.15 3.54 -1.54
C VAL A 61 -1.43 3.89 -2.83
N TRP A 62 -2.03 3.54 -3.95
CA TRP A 62 -1.37 3.71 -5.24
C TRP A 62 -2.38 3.99 -6.35
N THR A 63 -1.87 4.46 -7.48
CA THR A 63 -2.64 4.68 -8.70
C THR A 63 -1.90 4.07 -9.88
N PRO A 64 -2.61 3.46 -10.85
CA PRO A 64 -1.96 3.00 -12.08
C PRO A 64 -1.47 4.20 -12.89
N ARG A 65 -0.22 4.13 -13.35
CA ARG A 65 0.38 5.22 -14.12
C ARG A 65 1.44 4.64 -15.05
N ASN A 66 1.25 4.78 -16.36
CA ASN A 66 2.22 4.31 -17.36
C ASN A 66 2.64 2.85 -17.15
N GLU A 67 1.66 1.97 -16.95
CA GLU A 67 1.86 0.53 -16.71
C GLU A 67 2.64 0.24 -15.41
N ALA A 68 2.73 1.21 -14.52
CA ALA A 68 3.34 1.06 -13.21
C ALA A 68 2.31 1.30 -12.11
N ARG A 69 2.65 0.86 -10.90
CA ARG A 69 1.92 1.24 -9.69
C ARG A 69 2.64 2.42 -9.07
N HIS A 70 2.03 3.60 -9.15
CA HIS A 70 2.60 4.80 -8.56
C HIS A 70 2.16 4.90 -7.10
N VAL A 71 3.09 4.72 -6.17
CA VAL A 71 2.81 4.73 -4.74
C VAL A 71 2.59 6.17 -4.27
N ILE A 72 1.44 6.39 -3.63
CA ILE A 72 1.04 7.69 -3.10
C ILE A 72 1.36 7.76 -1.60
N SER A 73 1.06 6.68 -0.87
CA SER A 73 1.36 6.59 0.55
C SER A 73 1.52 5.14 0.98
N MET A 74 2.17 4.96 2.12
CA MET A 74 2.39 3.65 2.70
C MET A 74 2.40 3.81 4.21
N ARG A 75 1.65 2.96 4.92
CA ARG A 75 1.57 3.03 6.37
C ARG A 75 1.30 1.65 6.97
N LYS A 76 1.60 1.52 8.24
CA LYS A 76 1.23 0.32 8.99
C LYS A 76 -0.27 0.32 9.23
N CYS A 77 -0.89 -0.85 9.17
CA CYS A 77 -2.29 -1.01 9.53
C CYS A 77 -2.46 -0.84 11.03
N ASN A 78 -3.57 -0.22 11.45
CA ASN A 78 -3.92 -0.12 12.86
C ASN A 78 -4.55 -1.44 13.33
N ASP A 79 -4.81 -1.56 14.63
CA ASP A 79 -5.33 -2.81 15.22
C ASP A 79 -6.68 -3.22 14.65
N ARG A 80 -7.56 -2.25 14.38
CA ARG A 80 -8.87 -2.51 13.79
C ARG A 80 -8.72 -3.07 12.38
N GLU A 81 -7.86 -2.47 11.57
CA GLU A 81 -7.57 -2.93 10.22
C GLU A 81 -6.96 -4.32 10.22
N LYS A 82 -6.01 -4.57 11.12
CA LYS A 82 -5.41 -5.90 11.26
C LYS A 82 -6.46 -6.97 11.53
N ALA A 83 -7.39 -6.70 12.43
CA ALA A 83 -8.44 -7.66 12.78
C ALA A 83 -9.31 -7.99 11.56
N ILE A 84 -9.72 -6.96 10.81
CA ILE A 84 -10.58 -7.11 9.63
C ILE A 84 -9.84 -7.90 8.53
N TYR A 85 -8.64 -7.47 8.19
CA TYR A 85 -7.91 -8.06 7.06
C TYR A 85 -7.31 -9.43 7.40
N GLN A 86 -6.92 -9.66 8.63
CA GLN A 86 -6.44 -10.97 9.06
C GLN A 86 -7.51 -12.04 8.86
N GLU A 87 -8.75 -11.72 9.19
CA GLU A 87 -9.88 -12.61 8.95
C GLU A 87 -10.05 -12.89 7.45
N ARG A 88 -9.96 -11.85 6.62
CA ARG A 88 -10.08 -11.99 5.16
C ARG A 88 -8.96 -12.86 4.58
N PHE A 89 -7.73 -12.68 5.02
CA PHE A 89 -6.61 -13.50 4.58
C PHE A 89 -6.80 -14.96 4.98
N SER A 90 -7.39 -15.22 6.14
CA SER A 90 -7.66 -16.57 6.64
C SER A 90 -8.72 -17.30 5.82
N GLN A 91 -9.63 -16.57 5.20
CA GLN A 91 -10.71 -17.14 4.39
C GLN A 91 -10.27 -17.46 2.97
N GLY A 92 -9.21 -16.85 2.55
CA GLY A 92 -8.69 -16.97 1.21
C GLY A 92 -7.82 -18.16 1.01
#